data_eabf093e636e10393e3602a9d8404fa9
#
_entry.id   eabf093e636e10393e3602a9d8404fa9
#
_cell.length_a   1.000
_cell.length_b   1.000
_cell.length_c   1.000
_cell.angle_alpha   90.00
_cell.angle_beta   90.00
_cell.angle_gamma   90.00
#
_symmetry.space_group_name_H-M   'P 1'
#
loop_
_entity.id
_entity.type
_entity.pdbx_description
1 polymer ?
#
loop_
_entity_poly.entity_id
_entity_poly.type
_entity_poly.pdbx_seq_one_letter_code
_entity_poly.pdbx_strand_id
1 'polypeptide(L)'
;MIVESMTYEQVVEQIWRAEERANKWIEHNENKLWRYFRDPKKKCHVQYLPVGAKVPNMVIVTEHPSRNMLVPSWFVWRESDHGKYFYSLANDADGRAPIMITPHWVARYIERLGLNCTPMEALIHHFSIGYGEQVVERET
;
A
#
# COMPACT_ATOMS: atom_id res chain seq x y z
N MET A 1 -6.97 -11.92 7.60
CA MET A 1 -5.57 -11.65 8.01
C MET A 1 -4.65 -12.68 7.41
N ILE A 2 -3.52 -12.25 6.85
CA ILE A 2 -2.55 -13.16 6.22
C ILE A 2 -1.62 -13.74 7.28
N VAL A 3 -1.45 -15.06 7.27
CA VAL A 3 -0.53 -15.76 8.18
C VAL A 3 0.41 -16.66 7.38
N GLU A 4 1.56 -16.99 7.98
CA GLU A 4 2.64 -17.73 7.31
C GLU A 4 2.22 -19.10 6.77
N SER A 5 1.31 -19.78 7.46
CA SER A 5 0.86 -21.12 7.08
C SER A 5 -0.13 -21.15 5.90
N MET A 6 -0.55 -20.00 5.40
CA MET A 6 -1.51 -19.94 4.29
C MET A 6 -0.91 -20.43 2.98
N THR A 7 -1.72 -21.10 2.17
CA THR A 7 -1.37 -21.45 0.80
C THR A 7 -1.39 -20.21 -0.07
N TYR A 8 -0.82 -20.30 -1.28
CA TYR A 8 -0.85 -19.21 -2.25
C TYR A 8 -2.29 -18.75 -2.54
N GLU A 9 -3.20 -19.68 -2.77
CA GLU A 9 -4.61 -19.36 -3.04
C GLU A 9 -5.28 -18.63 -1.89
N GLN A 10 -4.97 -19.03 -0.65
CA GLN A 10 -5.50 -18.37 0.54
C GLN A 10 -4.97 -16.95 0.68
N VAL A 11 -3.69 -16.75 0.37
CA VAL A 11 -3.08 -15.40 0.39
C VAL A 11 -3.74 -14.50 -0.66
N VAL A 12 -3.91 -15.02 -1.88
CA VAL A 12 -4.55 -14.27 -2.97
C VAL A 12 -5.98 -13.87 -2.60
N GLU A 13 -6.74 -14.76 -1.97
CA GLU A 13 -8.08 -14.45 -1.49
C GLU A 13 -8.07 -13.32 -0.48
N GLN A 14 -7.12 -13.31 0.45
CA GLN A 14 -6.99 -12.25 1.44
C GLN A 14 -6.62 -10.91 0.79
N ILE A 15 -5.80 -10.94 -0.25
CA ILE A 15 -5.43 -9.74 -1.00
C ILE A 15 -6.67 -9.12 -1.67
N TRP A 16 -7.51 -9.94 -2.30
CA TRP A 16 -8.74 -9.46 -2.93
C TRP A 16 -9.76 -8.93 -1.92
N ARG A 17 -9.82 -9.53 -0.73
CA ARG A 17 -10.66 -9.00 0.36
C ARG A 17 -10.16 -7.62 0.81
N ALA A 18 -8.85 -7.43 0.87
CA ALA A 18 -8.27 -6.15 1.20
C ALA A 18 -8.61 -5.10 0.14
N GLU A 19 -8.60 -5.46 -1.15
CA GLU A 19 -9.02 -4.57 -2.23
C GLU A 19 -10.47 -4.11 -2.04
N GLU A 20 -11.39 -5.04 -1.74
CA GLU A 20 -12.78 -4.69 -1.47
C GLU A 20 -12.91 -3.74 -0.28
N ARG A 21 -12.16 -4.01 0.78
CA ARG A 21 -12.20 -3.19 1.99
C ARG A 21 -11.69 -1.78 1.71
N ALA A 22 -10.59 -1.67 0.95
CA ALA A 22 -10.04 -0.38 0.55
C ALA A 22 -11.02 0.41 -0.31
N ASN A 23 -11.63 -0.24 -1.29
CA ASN A 23 -12.61 0.42 -2.18
C ASN A 23 -13.82 0.93 -1.41
N LYS A 24 -14.33 0.15 -0.46
CA LYS A 24 -15.45 0.57 0.38
C LYS A 24 -15.10 1.77 1.23
N TRP A 25 -13.91 1.76 1.83
CA TRP A 25 -13.48 2.88 2.64
C TRP A 25 -13.37 4.17 1.81
N ILE A 26 -12.77 4.08 0.63
CA ILE A 26 -12.60 5.23 -0.27
C ILE A 26 -13.96 5.77 -0.70
N GLU A 27 -14.88 4.89 -1.09
CA GLU A 27 -16.22 5.27 -1.49
C GLU A 27 -16.95 6.03 -0.36
N HIS A 28 -16.87 5.52 0.86
CA HIS A 28 -17.51 6.14 2.02
C HIS A 28 -16.84 7.44 2.48
N ASN A 29 -15.57 7.64 2.13
CA ASN A 29 -14.78 8.77 2.61
C ASN A 29 -14.34 9.71 1.49
N GLU A 30 -14.92 9.59 0.31
CA GLU A 30 -14.56 10.40 -0.86
C GLU A 30 -14.64 11.89 -0.57
N ASN A 31 -15.76 12.35 -0.02
CA ASN A 31 -15.94 13.77 0.30
C ASN A 31 -14.94 14.27 1.34
N LYS A 32 -14.63 13.43 2.33
CA LYS A 32 -13.63 13.74 3.35
C LYS A 32 -12.25 13.91 2.73
N LEU A 33 -11.89 13.04 1.79
CA LEU A 33 -10.60 13.10 1.10
C LEU A 33 -10.50 14.36 0.24
N TRP A 34 -11.54 14.70 -0.49
CA TRP A 34 -11.54 15.93 -1.30
C TRP A 34 -11.40 17.17 -0.42
N ARG A 35 -12.04 17.22 0.74
CA ARG A 35 -11.86 18.34 1.69
C ARG A 35 -10.44 18.40 2.22
N TYR A 36 -9.86 17.25 2.55
CA TYR A 36 -8.48 17.16 3.02
C TYR A 36 -7.51 17.73 1.99
N PHE A 37 -7.70 17.40 0.73
CA PHE A 37 -6.82 17.84 -0.35
C PHE A 37 -7.12 19.24 -0.89
N ARG A 38 -8.02 19.99 -0.27
CA ARG A 38 -8.17 21.42 -0.58
C ARG A 38 -6.92 22.20 -0.23
N ASP A 39 -6.16 21.71 0.76
CA ASP A 39 -4.86 22.28 1.09
C ASP A 39 -3.81 21.72 0.10
N PRO A 40 -3.24 22.58 -0.77
CA PRO A 40 -2.27 22.10 -1.76
C PRO A 40 -0.97 21.59 -1.16
N LYS A 41 -0.74 21.85 0.13
CA LYS A 41 0.45 21.37 0.85
C LYS A 41 0.33 19.89 1.27
N LYS A 42 -0.89 19.34 1.25
CA LYS A 42 -1.13 17.94 1.62
C LYS A 42 -0.75 17.05 0.44
N LYS A 43 0.33 16.29 0.59
CA LYS A 43 0.86 15.43 -0.48
C LYS A 43 0.16 14.09 -0.55
N CYS A 44 -0.21 13.52 0.60
CA CYS A 44 -0.94 12.27 0.66
C CYS A 44 -1.76 12.17 1.93
N HIS A 45 -2.74 11.28 1.91
CA HIS A 45 -3.53 10.91 3.08
C HIS A 45 -3.26 9.45 3.41
N VAL A 46 -2.99 9.15 4.68
CA VAL A 46 -2.68 7.79 5.14
C VAL A 46 -3.75 7.35 6.12
N GLN A 47 -4.35 6.20 5.87
CA GLN A 47 -5.39 5.62 6.72
C GLN A 47 -5.04 4.19 7.07
N TYR A 48 -5.06 3.88 8.37
CA TYR A 48 -4.88 2.53 8.89
C TYR A 48 -6.24 1.89 9.12
N LEU A 49 -6.42 0.64 8.71
CA LEU A 49 -7.69 -0.09 8.84
C LEU A 49 -7.45 -1.56 9.21
N PRO A 50 -8.39 -2.17 9.96
CA PRO A 50 -8.39 -3.62 10.14
C PRO A 50 -9.08 -4.32 8.98
N VAL A 51 -8.50 -5.44 8.53
CA VAL A 51 -9.08 -6.32 7.51
C VAL A 51 -9.09 -7.74 8.06
N GLY A 52 -10.28 -8.21 8.47
CA GLY A 52 -10.39 -9.52 9.11
C GLY A 52 -9.55 -9.65 10.37
N ALA A 53 -9.34 -8.56 11.10
CA ALA A 53 -8.50 -8.52 12.29
C ALA A 53 -9.04 -7.49 13.27
N LYS A 54 -8.61 -7.57 14.53
CA LYS A 54 -9.02 -6.62 15.58
C LYS A 54 -8.18 -5.35 15.59
N VAL A 55 -6.93 -5.46 15.12
CA VAL A 55 -6.00 -4.33 15.05
C VAL A 55 -5.76 -3.98 13.58
N PRO A 56 -5.38 -2.73 13.29
CA PRO A 56 -5.10 -2.35 11.91
C PRO A 56 -4.00 -3.20 11.30
N ASN A 57 -4.27 -3.73 10.11
CA ASN A 57 -3.33 -4.54 9.32
C ASN A 57 -3.32 -4.14 7.85
N MET A 58 -3.93 -3.01 7.52
CA MET A 58 -3.92 -2.43 6.18
C MET A 58 -3.66 -0.92 6.26
N VAL A 59 -2.95 -0.40 5.28
CA VAL A 59 -2.76 1.04 5.08
C VAL A 59 -3.30 1.40 3.70
N ILE A 60 -4.11 2.47 3.65
CA ILE A 60 -4.54 3.08 2.40
C ILE A 60 -3.80 4.40 2.28
N VAL A 61 -3.05 4.57 1.19
CA VAL A 61 -2.32 5.79 0.88
C VAL A 61 -2.98 6.43 -0.33
N THR A 62 -3.55 7.62 -0.14
CA THR A 62 -4.17 8.38 -1.23
C THR A 62 -3.27 9.56 -1.55
N GLU A 63 -2.77 9.63 -2.78
CA GLU A 63 -1.95 10.73 -3.24
C GLU A 63 -2.79 11.99 -3.42
N HIS A 64 -2.13 13.14 -3.43
CA HIS A 64 -2.81 14.39 -3.78
C HIS A 64 -3.45 14.23 -5.16
N PRO A 65 -4.76 14.58 -5.32
CA PRO A 65 -5.48 14.33 -6.56
C PRO A 65 -4.83 14.96 -7.78
N SER A 66 -4.86 14.23 -8.88
CA SER A 66 -4.40 14.66 -10.18
C SER A 66 -5.54 14.47 -11.18
N ARG A 67 -5.74 15.45 -12.07
CA ARG A 67 -6.79 15.39 -13.10
C ARG A 67 -8.19 15.14 -12.52
N ASN A 68 -8.47 15.73 -11.36
CA ASN A 68 -9.75 15.60 -10.66
C ASN A 68 -10.08 14.16 -10.27
N MET A 69 -9.05 13.32 -10.06
CA MET A 69 -9.20 11.93 -9.63
C MET A 69 -8.42 11.68 -8.35
N LEU A 70 -9.03 10.98 -7.41
CA LEU A 70 -8.32 10.42 -6.27
C LEU A 70 -7.48 9.24 -6.75
N VAL A 71 -6.26 9.12 -6.23
CA VAL A 71 -5.33 8.05 -6.61
C VAL A 71 -4.96 7.26 -5.36
N PRO A 72 -5.80 6.30 -4.95
CA PRO A 72 -5.52 5.48 -3.78
C PRO A 72 -4.66 4.28 -4.11
N SER A 73 -3.82 3.92 -3.15
CA SER A 73 -3.08 2.66 -3.14
C SER A 73 -3.26 2.05 -1.76
N TRP A 74 -3.01 0.77 -1.61
CA TRP A 74 -3.13 0.13 -0.32
C TRP A 74 -2.16 -1.04 -0.22
N PHE A 75 -1.84 -1.43 1.03
CA PHE A 75 -1.10 -2.65 1.28
C PHE A 75 -1.52 -3.24 2.63
N VAL A 76 -1.39 -4.55 2.74
CA VAL A 76 -1.57 -5.30 3.99
C VAL A 76 -0.24 -5.97 4.31
N TRP A 77 -0.09 -6.47 5.54
CA TRP A 77 1.17 -7.10 5.94
C TRP A 77 0.94 -8.26 6.89
N ARG A 78 1.96 -9.13 6.98
CA ARG A 78 2.09 -10.12 8.04
C ARG A 78 3.47 -10.02 8.70
N GLU A 79 3.53 -10.40 9.95
CA GLU A 79 4.80 -10.46 10.67
C GLU A 79 5.52 -11.78 10.36
N SER A 80 6.86 -11.76 10.41
CA SER A 80 7.68 -12.94 10.35
C SER A 80 8.93 -12.73 11.21
N ASP A 81 9.74 -13.79 11.39
CA ASP A 81 11.01 -13.68 12.12
C ASP A 81 12.00 -12.76 11.43
N HIS A 82 11.84 -12.52 10.16
CA HIS A 82 12.72 -11.67 9.35
C HIS A 82 12.16 -10.27 9.09
N GLY A 83 11.02 -9.93 9.69
CA GLY A 83 10.35 -8.65 9.51
C GLY A 83 8.99 -8.80 8.84
N LYS A 84 8.49 -7.69 8.29
CA LYS A 84 7.16 -7.66 7.68
C LYS A 84 7.21 -8.00 6.20
N TYR A 85 6.33 -8.92 5.80
CA TYR A 85 5.99 -9.14 4.38
C TYR A 85 4.76 -8.32 4.06
N PHE A 86 4.82 -7.58 2.95
CA PHE A 86 3.72 -6.72 2.52
C PHE A 86 3.09 -7.28 1.25
N TYR A 87 1.78 -7.06 1.09
CA TYR A 87 1.01 -7.58 -0.03
C TYR A 87 0.11 -6.49 -0.59
N SER A 88 -0.03 -6.45 -1.89
CA SER A 88 -0.93 -5.52 -2.56
C SER A 88 -1.32 -6.07 -3.94
N LEU A 89 -1.96 -5.24 -4.74
CA LEU A 89 -2.22 -5.52 -6.14
C LEU A 89 -1.49 -4.48 -6.98
N ALA A 90 -0.85 -4.92 -8.04
CA ALA A 90 -0.18 -4.05 -8.99
C ALA A 90 -0.81 -4.22 -10.37
N ASN A 91 -0.78 -3.17 -11.17
CA ASN A 91 -1.22 -3.24 -12.56
C ASN A 91 -0.12 -3.84 -13.41
N ASP A 92 -0.48 -4.77 -14.29
CA ASP A 92 0.41 -5.32 -15.28
C ASP A 92 -0.27 -5.33 -16.65
N ALA A 93 0.35 -5.94 -17.65
CA ALA A 93 -0.17 -5.96 -19.02
C ALA A 93 -1.52 -6.69 -19.13
N ASP A 94 -1.78 -7.63 -18.23
CA ASP A 94 -3.00 -8.46 -18.23
C ASP A 94 -4.03 -8.02 -17.21
N GLY A 95 -3.82 -6.87 -16.55
CA GLY A 95 -4.72 -6.34 -15.53
C GLY A 95 -4.03 -6.17 -14.19
N ARG A 96 -4.71 -6.54 -13.11
CA ARG A 96 -4.17 -6.40 -11.75
C ARG A 96 -3.74 -7.76 -11.21
N ALA A 97 -2.54 -7.81 -10.64
CA ALA A 97 -1.95 -9.03 -10.11
C ALA A 97 -1.49 -8.85 -8.66
N PRO A 98 -1.62 -9.89 -7.83
CA PRO A 98 -1.07 -9.88 -6.47
C PRO A 98 0.44 -9.71 -6.49
N ILE A 99 0.94 -8.89 -5.58
CA ILE A 99 2.38 -8.73 -5.37
C ILE A 99 2.71 -8.95 -3.90
N MET A 100 3.92 -9.45 -3.67
CA MET A 100 4.50 -9.59 -2.35
C MET A 100 5.78 -8.78 -2.29
N ILE A 101 5.91 -7.96 -1.25
CA ILE A 101 7.09 -7.15 -1.00
C ILE A 101 7.79 -7.72 0.23
N THR A 102 9.00 -8.20 0.06
CA THR A 102 9.76 -8.87 1.12
C THR A 102 10.49 -7.90 2.04
N PRO A 103 10.86 -8.32 3.26
CA PRO A 103 11.70 -7.50 4.13
C PRO A 103 13.02 -7.10 3.47
N HIS A 104 13.60 -7.98 2.67
CA HIS A 104 14.85 -7.70 1.95
C HIS A 104 14.66 -6.57 0.92
N TRP A 105 13.56 -6.61 0.16
CA TRP A 105 13.26 -5.54 -0.80
C TRP A 105 13.12 -4.19 -0.11
N VAL A 106 12.41 -4.16 1.03
CA VAL A 106 12.20 -2.92 1.79
C VAL A 106 13.54 -2.39 2.32
N ALA A 107 14.40 -3.27 2.85
CA ALA A 107 15.70 -2.86 3.35
C ALA A 107 16.56 -2.23 2.24
N ARG A 108 16.53 -2.81 1.04
CA ARG A 108 17.25 -2.25 -0.11
C ARG A 108 16.67 -0.93 -0.58
N TYR A 109 15.35 -0.81 -0.55
CA TYR A 109 14.66 0.45 -0.87
C TYR A 109 15.13 1.57 0.05
N ILE A 110 15.13 1.32 1.36
CA ILE A 110 15.58 2.29 2.37
C ILE A 110 17.04 2.67 2.12
N GLU A 111 17.90 1.69 1.90
CA GLU A 111 19.32 1.89 1.67
C GLU A 111 19.59 2.72 0.41
N ARG A 112 18.96 2.35 -0.71
CA ARG A 112 19.18 3.04 -2.00
C ARG A 112 18.72 4.49 -1.99
N LEU A 113 17.67 4.80 -1.24
CA LEU A 113 17.14 6.15 -1.14
C LEU A 113 17.74 6.95 0.01
N GLY A 114 18.60 6.32 0.82
CA GLY A 114 19.16 6.99 2.00
C GLY A 114 18.11 7.42 3.00
N LEU A 115 17.02 6.65 3.13
CA LEU A 115 15.94 6.99 4.04
C LEU A 115 16.30 6.62 5.47
N ASN A 116 15.88 7.45 6.42
CA ASN A 116 16.01 7.15 7.84
C ASN A 116 14.60 6.92 8.39
N CYS A 117 14.07 5.72 8.16
CA CYS A 117 12.68 5.41 8.50
C CYS A 117 12.48 3.92 8.77
N THR A 118 11.32 3.59 9.32
CA THR A 118 10.91 2.20 9.54
C THR A 118 10.46 1.55 8.21
N PRO A 119 10.39 0.21 8.16
CA PRO A 119 9.84 -0.48 6.97
C PRO A 119 8.44 -0.01 6.60
N MET A 120 7.56 0.22 7.58
CA MET A 120 6.21 0.72 7.33
C MET A 120 6.23 2.10 6.67
N GLU A 121 7.05 3.01 7.19
CA GLU A 121 7.20 4.35 6.63
C GLU A 121 7.77 4.30 5.21
N ALA A 122 8.69 3.35 4.94
CA ALA A 122 9.25 3.17 3.61
C ALA A 122 8.17 2.76 2.61
N LEU A 123 7.26 1.86 2.99
CA LEU A 123 6.15 1.44 2.13
C LEU A 123 5.17 2.59 1.88
N ILE A 124 4.86 3.37 2.92
CA ILE A 124 4.00 4.55 2.76
C ILE A 124 4.66 5.52 1.77
N HIS A 125 5.95 5.76 1.93
CA HIS A 125 6.71 6.60 1.00
C HIS A 125 6.64 6.08 -0.43
N HIS A 126 6.87 4.79 -0.61
CA HIS A 126 6.84 4.14 -1.92
C HIS A 126 5.49 4.32 -2.62
N PHE A 127 4.40 4.07 -1.89
CA PHE A 127 3.06 4.18 -2.46
C PHE A 127 2.58 5.63 -2.61
N SER A 128 3.19 6.59 -1.89
CA SER A 128 2.77 8.00 -1.94
C SER A 128 3.41 8.80 -3.07
N ILE A 129 4.42 8.27 -3.75
CA ILE A 129 5.19 8.98 -4.78
C ILE A 129 5.05 8.37 -6.18
N GLY A 130 3.92 7.74 -6.46
CA GLY A 130 3.71 7.13 -7.79
C GLY A 130 4.43 5.81 -7.91
N TYR A 131 3.98 4.89 -7.15
CA TYR A 131 4.43 3.52 -7.18
C TYR A 131 4.52 2.98 -8.60
N GLY A 132 5.30 2.39 -9.15
CA GLY A 132 5.49 1.96 -10.52
C GLY A 132 6.52 2.83 -11.25
N GLU A 133 6.30 4.10 -11.31
CA GLU A 133 7.26 5.02 -11.89
C GLU A 133 8.55 5.03 -11.08
N GLN A 134 8.43 5.07 -9.77
CA GLN A 134 9.58 5.10 -8.88
C GLN A 134 10.42 3.82 -8.97
N VAL A 135 9.79 2.68 -9.13
CA VAL A 135 10.51 1.41 -9.28
C VAL A 135 11.34 1.43 -10.56
N VAL A 136 10.77 1.90 -11.67
CA VAL A 136 11.47 1.98 -12.96
C VAL A 136 12.68 2.91 -12.86
N GLU A 137 12.52 4.07 -12.27
CA GLU A 137 13.62 5.04 -12.12
C GLU A 137 14.78 4.49 -11.31
N ARG A 138 14.51 3.63 -10.34
CA ARG A 138 15.55 3.10 -9.46
C ARG A 138 16.29 1.91 -10.03
N GLU A 139 15.70 1.22 -10.96
CA GLU A 139 16.36 0.09 -11.60
C GLU A 139 17.33 0.54 -12.69
N THR A 140 17.21 1.76 -13.11
CA THR A 140 18.12 2.36 -14.07
C THR A 140 19.27 3.06 -13.37
#